data_2cf987dc3a5ce960d55dbb523268c33f
#
_entry.id   2cf987dc3a5ce960d55dbb523268c33f
#
_cell.length_a   1.000
_cell.length_b   1.000
_cell.length_c   1.000
_cell.angle_alpha   90.00
_cell.angle_beta   90.00
_cell.angle_gamma   90.00
#
_symmetry.space_group_name_H-M   'P 1'
#
loop_
_entity.id
_entity.type
_entity.pdbx_description
1 polymer ?
#
loop_
_entity_poly.entity_id
_entity_poly.type
_entity_poly.pdbx_seq_one_letter_code
_entity_poly.pdbx_strand_id
1 'polypeptide(L)'
;MTVIEKEQFGDCIKQYERLIITICLSFTKNYFDAEDLAQQTFLAAYQNYERFDDSNFKAWLTTIAANKCKDYLKSKARTNVSLSEKEYESLRDHGDSPEETVVKKNTIERIYRLCNKLKEPYRTVAISYFCKDVKLSHLAKETGKSIRTLETQLYRSKKLLKDLWKEEFM
;
A
#
# COMPACT_ATOMS: atom_id res chain seq x y z
N MET A 1 14.84 -0.72 -20.03
CA MET A 1 14.34 0.57 -19.50
C MET A 1 15.50 1.53 -19.30
N THR A 2 15.47 2.68 -19.98
CA THR A 2 16.50 3.74 -19.88
C THR A 2 16.42 4.49 -18.54
N VAL A 3 17.42 5.35 -18.24
CA VAL A 3 17.41 6.16 -16.99
C VAL A 3 16.22 7.13 -16.99
N ILE A 4 15.89 7.72 -18.14
CA ILE A 4 14.77 8.66 -18.32
C ILE A 4 13.42 7.96 -18.07
N GLU A 5 13.26 6.74 -18.60
CA GLU A 5 12.06 5.94 -18.37
C GLU A 5 11.88 5.54 -16.89
N LYS A 6 12.98 5.31 -16.18
CA LYS A 6 12.95 5.02 -14.73
C LYS A 6 12.51 6.24 -13.90
N GLU A 7 12.96 7.43 -14.25
CA GLU A 7 12.58 8.68 -13.60
C GLU A 7 11.09 8.98 -13.86
N GLN A 8 10.63 8.85 -15.09
CA GLN A 8 9.22 9.01 -15.47
C GLN A 8 8.33 8.01 -14.76
N PHE A 9 8.75 6.75 -14.65
CA PHE A 9 8.01 5.73 -13.91
C PHE A 9 7.93 6.06 -12.41
N GLY A 10 9.01 6.58 -11.81
CA GLY A 10 9.03 7.04 -10.42
C GLY A 10 8.02 8.15 -10.14
N ASP A 11 7.86 9.08 -11.08
CA ASP A 11 6.86 10.15 -10.97
C ASP A 11 5.44 9.63 -11.14
N CYS A 12 5.23 8.67 -12.04
CA CYS A 12 3.94 7.96 -12.15
C CYS A 12 3.57 7.22 -10.86
N ILE A 13 4.52 6.56 -10.18
CA ILE A 13 4.26 5.94 -8.87
C ILE A 13 3.75 6.99 -7.89
N LYS A 14 4.46 8.11 -7.71
CA LYS A 14 4.07 9.19 -6.78
C LYS A 14 2.67 9.73 -7.09
N GLN A 15 2.34 9.88 -8.38
CA GLN A 15 1.05 10.39 -8.84
C GLN A 15 -0.10 9.43 -8.52
N TYR A 16 0.11 8.11 -8.70
CA TYR A 16 -0.97 7.12 -8.60
C TYR A 16 -0.93 6.26 -7.34
N GLU A 17 0.08 6.41 -6.48
CA GLU A 17 0.24 5.62 -5.25
C GLU A 17 -1.04 5.60 -4.40
N ARG A 18 -1.62 6.77 -4.19
CA ARG A 18 -2.83 6.91 -3.37
C ARG A 18 -4.04 6.22 -3.98
N LEU A 19 -4.22 6.37 -5.29
CA LEU A 19 -5.30 5.71 -6.03
C LEU A 19 -5.18 4.19 -5.89
N ILE A 20 -3.99 3.66 -6.12
CA ILE A 20 -3.75 2.21 -6.05
C ILE A 20 -3.93 1.67 -4.63
N ILE A 21 -3.43 2.37 -3.60
CA ILE A 21 -3.67 1.99 -2.20
C ILE A 21 -5.16 2.01 -1.88
N THR A 22 -5.91 3.02 -2.32
CA THR A 22 -7.36 3.12 -2.10
C THR A 22 -8.11 1.96 -2.75
N ILE A 23 -7.77 1.62 -3.99
CA ILE A 23 -8.32 0.45 -4.68
C ILE A 23 -8.03 -0.82 -3.87
N CYS A 24 -6.77 -1.08 -3.53
CA CYS A 24 -6.39 -2.26 -2.78
C CYS A 24 -7.08 -2.33 -1.41
N LEU A 25 -7.24 -1.17 -0.72
CA LEU A 25 -7.90 -1.10 0.58
C LEU A 25 -9.38 -1.46 0.50
N SER A 26 -10.08 -1.09 -0.58
CA SER A 26 -11.46 -1.45 -0.78
C SER A 26 -11.70 -2.97 -0.81
N PHE A 27 -10.72 -3.74 -1.28
CA PHE A 27 -10.78 -5.21 -1.32
C PHE A 27 -10.24 -5.88 -0.05
N THR A 28 -9.11 -5.39 0.46
CA THR A 28 -8.44 -6.04 1.59
C THR A 28 -9.08 -5.71 2.93
N LYS A 29 -9.74 -4.55 3.02
CA LYS A 29 -10.25 -3.95 4.26
C LYS A 29 -9.17 -3.81 5.36
N ASN A 30 -7.90 -4.00 5.01
CA ASN A 30 -6.74 -3.86 5.88
C ASN A 30 -5.66 -3.04 5.17
N TYR A 31 -5.26 -1.91 5.77
CA TYR A 31 -4.31 -0.99 5.16
C TYR A 31 -2.96 -1.66 4.83
N PHE A 32 -2.45 -2.50 5.70
CA PHE A 32 -1.13 -3.13 5.52
C PHE A 32 -1.13 -4.19 4.42
N ASP A 33 -2.24 -4.89 4.24
CA ASP A 33 -2.44 -5.77 3.07
C ASP A 33 -2.60 -4.94 1.79
N ALA A 34 -3.31 -3.81 1.87
CA ALA A 34 -3.49 -2.90 0.73
C ALA A 34 -2.16 -2.31 0.26
N GLU A 35 -1.31 -1.88 1.19
CA GLU A 35 0.02 -1.37 0.88
C GLU A 35 0.89 -2.45 0.22
N ASP A 36 0.87 -3.68 0.71
CA ASP A 36 1.59 -4.80 0.10
C ASP A 36 1.12 -5.08 -1.34
N LEU A 37 -0.19 -5.06 -1.58
CA LEU A 37 -0.75 -5.23 -2.93
C LEU A 37 -0.42 -4.05 -3.85
N ALA A 38 -0.42 -2.83 -3.33
CA ALA A 38 -0.01 -1.65 -4.09
C ALA A 38 1.46 -1.76 -4.52
N GLN A 39 2.36 -2.15 -3.63
CA GLN A 39 3.76 -2.39 -3.95
C GLN A 39 3.92 -3.49 -5.02
N GLN A 40 3.18 -4.61 -4.91
CA GLN A 40 3.17 -5.67 -5.91
C GLN A 40 2.63 -5.19 -7.26
N THR A 41 1.64 -4.29 -7.24
CA THR A 41 1.08 -3.67 -8.45
C THR A 41 2.13 -2.84 -9.17
N PHE A 42 2.84 -1.96 -8.46
CA PHE A 42 3.90 -1.14 -9.05
C PHE A 42 5.08 -1.98 -9.54
N LEU A 43 5.45 -3.02 -8.81
CA LEU A 43 6.50 -3.94 -9.26
C LEU A 43 6.10 -4.66 -10.55
N ALA A 44 4.86 -5.15 -10.63
CA ALA A 44 4.35 -5.79 -11.85
C ALA A 44 4.26 -4.79 -13.03
N ALA A 45 3.84 -3.56 -12.76
CA ALA A 45 3.84 -2.49 -13.77
C ALA A 45 5.27 -2.20 -14.26
N TYR A 46 6.23 -2.07 -13.36
CA TYR A 46 7.64 -1.86 -13.72
C TYR A 46 8.19 -2.98 -14.61
N GLN A 47 7.93 -4.23 -14.25
CA GLN A 47 8.39 -5.41 -15.00
C GLN A 47 7.77 -5.53 -16.39
N ASN A 48 6.58 -4.95 -16.59
CA ASN A 48 5.84 -5.01 -17.85
C ASN A 48 5.78 -3.66 -18.57
N TYR A 49 6.52 -2.66 -18.11
CA TYR A 49 6.48 -1.31 -18.67
C TYR A 49 6.81 -1.25 -20.16
N GLU A 50 7.73 -2.08 -20.63
CA GLU A 50 8.10 -2.17 -22.06
C GLU A 50 6.96 -2.67 -22.96
N ARG A 51 5.92 -3.30 -22.39
CA ARG A 51 4.72 -3.75 -23.09
C ARG A 51 3.57 -2.76 -23.03
N PHE A 52 3.76 -1.67 -22.32
CA PHE A 52 2.77 -0.60 -22.25
C PHE A 52 2.78 0.20 -23.54
N ASP A 53 1.60 0.41 -24.14
CA ASP A 53 1.41 1.04 -25.44
C ASP A 53 1.26 2.58 -25.39
N ASP A 54 1.60 3.21 -24.26
CA ASP A 54 1.49 4.66 -23.98
C ASP A 54 0.08 5.25 -24.11
N SER A 55 -0.98 4.42 -24.19
CA SER A 55 -2.35 4.92 -24.38
C SER A 55 -2.95 5.55 -23.12
N ASN A 56 -3.00 4.83 -22.03
CA ASN A 56 -3.58 5.31 -20.76
C ASN A 56 -2.97 4.60 -19.55
N PHE A 57 -1.93 5.20 -18.99
CA PHE A 57 -1.20 4.64 -17.87
C PHE A 57 -2.08 4.37 -16.64
N LYS A 58 -3.01 5.28 -16.32
CA LYS A 58 -3.95 5.12 -15.20
C LYS A 58 -4.81 3.86 -15.38
N ALA A 59 -5.42 3.69 -16.56
CA ALA A 59 -6.27 2.53 -16.85
C ALA A 59 -5.48 1.22 -16.81
N TRP A 60 -4.29 1.21 -17.40
CA TRP A 60 -3.41 0.06 -17.39
C TRP A 60 -2.98 -0.33 -15.97
N LEU A 61 -2.55 0.64 -15.16
CA LEU A 61 -2.12 0.43 -13.79
C LEU A 61 -3.26 -0.05 -12.89
N THR A 62 -4.46 0.53 -13.03
CA THR A 62 -5.65 0.09 -12.28
C THR A 62 -6.09 -1.33 -12.65
N THR A 63 -5.89 -1.75 -13.89
CA THR A 63 -6.14 -3.13 -14.34
C THR A 63 -5.18 -4.11 -13.65
N ILE A 64 -3.90 -3.75 -13.54
CA ILE A 64 -2.91 -4.56 -12.80
C ILE A 64 -3.31 -4.67 -11.32
N ALA A 65 -3.68 -3.54 -10.69
CA ALA A 65 -4.14 -3.53 -9.30
C ALA A 65 -5.36 -4.41 -9.08
N ALA A 66 -6.37 -4.30 -9.95
CA ALA A 66 -7.58 -5.12 -9.89
C ALA A 66 -7.29 -6.62 -9.99
N ASN A 67 -6.38 -7.02 -10.88
CA ASN A 67 -5.94 -8.41 -11.00
C ASN A 67 -5.23 -8.91 -9.74
N LYS A 68 -4.35 -8.10 -9.15
CA LYS A 68 -3.69 -8.42 -7.87
C LYS A 68 -4.69 -8.57 -6.72
N CYS A 69 -5.68 -7.69 -6.65
CA CYS A 69 -6.75 -7.78 -5.65
C CYS A 69 -7.60 -9.05 -5.84
N LYS A 70 -7.93 -9.41 -7.08
CA LYS A 70 -8.66 -10.64 -7.41
C LYS A 70 -7.89 -11.89 -6.98
N ASP A 71 -6.58 -11.94 -7.23
CA ASP A 71 -5.73 -13.05 -6.82
C ASP A 71 -5.62 -13.14 -5.29
N TYR A 72 -5.53 -12.00 -4.61
CA TYR A 72 -5.55 -11.93 -3.15
C TYR A 72 -6.86 -12.49 -2.58
N LEU A 73 -8.01 -12.12 -3.12
CA LEU A 73 -9.32 -12.62 -2.68
C LEU A 73 -9.45 -14.13 -2.93
N LYS A 74 -8.99 -14.63 -4.07
CA LYS A 74 -8.96 -16.07 -4.36
C LYS A 74 -8.08 -16.84 -3.38
N SER A 75 -6.92 -16.29 -3.00
CA SER A 75 -6.02 -16.92 -2.02
C SER A 75 -6.65 -16.95 -0.63
N LYS A 76 -7.35 -15.88 -0.23
CA LYS A 76 -8.12 -15.83 1.02
C LYS A 76 -9.37 -16.72 1.00
N ALA A 77 -10.08 -16.81 -0.13
CA ALA A 77 -11.24 -17.70 -0.26
C ALA A 77 -10.87 -19.18 -0.13
N ARG A 78 -9.64 -19.57 -0.49
CA ARG A 78 -9.10 -20.90 -0.21
C ARG A 78 -8.84 -21.15 1.28
N THR A 79 -8.71 -20.06 2.07
CA THR A 79 -8.46 -20.12 3.51
C THR A 79 -9.73 -19.87 4.34
N ASN A 80 -10.72 -19.13 3.78
CA ASN A 80 -12.03 -18.87 4.42
C ASN A 80 -13.10 -18.59 3.36
N VAL A 81 -14.25 -19.25 3.49
CA VAL A 81 -15.40 -19.22 2.61
C VAL A 81 -16.02 -17.82 2.44
N SER A 82 -16.31 -17.46 1.17
CA SER A 82 -17.32 -16.51 0.69
C SER A 82 -17.01 -15.00 0.76
N LEU A 83 -16.75 -14.41 -0.43
CA LEU A 83 -17.04 -13.02 -0.75
C LEU A 83 -17.56 -12.91 -2.19
N SER A 84 -18.62 -12.10 -2.40
CA SER A 84 -19.42 -12.04 -3.62
C SER A 84 -18.78 -11.19 -4.74
N GLU A 85 -19.06 -11.59 -5.99
CA GLU A 85 -18.62 -10.92 -7.24
C GLU A 85 -19.11 -9.45 -7.42
N LYS A 86 -20.06 -8.99 -6.61
CA LYS A 86 -20.69 -7.66 -6.74
C LYS A 86 -19.79 -6.46 -6.41
N GLU A 87 -18.71 -6.64 -5.66
CA GLU A 87 -17.79 -5.54 -5.29
C GLU A 87 -16.79 -5.17 -6.40
N TYR A 88 -16.69 -5.99 -7.45
CA TYR A 88 -15.74 -5.80 -8.54
C TYR A 88 -16.17 -4.76 -9.58
N GLU A 89 -17.48 -4.58 -9.79
CA GLU A 89 -17.99 -3.65 -10.80
C GLU A 89 -17.95 -2.17 -10.39
N SER A 90 -17.91 -1.87 -9.09
CA SER A 90 -17.94 -0.48 -8.60
C SER A 90 -16.64 0.31 -8.76
N LEU A 91 -15.55 -0.34 -9.20
CA LEU A 91 -14.21 0.27 -9.27
C LEU A 91 -13.90 0.97 -10.59
N ARG A 92 -14.80 0.90 -11.56
CA ARG A 92 -14.54 1.49 -12.89
C ARG A 92 -14.69 3.01 -12.94
N ASP A 93 -15.23 3.64 -11.89
CA ASP A 93 -15.67 5.04 -11.93
C ASP A 93 -15.26 5.82 -10.67
N HIS A 94 -13.97 5.97 -10.39
CA HIS A 94 -13.52 6.92 -9.36
C HIS A 94 -12.62 7.99 -9.97
N GLY A 95 -13.25 9.11 -10.35
CA GLY A 95 -12.59 10.40 -10.47
C GLY A 95 -12.25 10.96 -9.08
N ASP A 96 -11.18 11.75 -8.99
CA ASP A 96 -10.74 12.43 -7.76
C ASP A 96 -11.90 13.21 -7.12
N SER A 97 -12.38 12.77 -5.95
CA SER A 97 -13.44 13.43 -5.18
C SER A 97 -12.89 14.04 -3.89
N PRO A 98 -13.48 15.14 -3.40
CA PRO A 98 -13.12 15.75 -2.10
C PRO A 98 -13.21 14.79 -0.91
N GLU A 99 -13.99 13.73 -1.01
CA GLU A 99 -14.16 12.67 -0.02
C GLU A 99 -12.88 11.87 0.22
N GLU A 100 -11.99 11.74 -0.78
CA GLU A 100 -10.71 11.04 -0.64
C GLU A 100 -9.77 11.71 0.37
N THR A 101 -9.83 13.03 0.53
CA THR A 101 -8.99 13.77 1.50
C THR A 101 -9.42 13.48 2.94
N VAL A 102 -10.72 13.32 3.18
CA VAL A 102 -11.29 12.99 4.51
C VAL A 102 -10.97 11.53 4.88
N VAL A 103 -11.10 10.61 3.91
CA VAL A 103 -10.76 9.18 4.10
C VAL A 103 -9.28 9.01 4.46
N LYS A 104 -8.39 9.79 3.85
CA LYS A 104 -6.93 9.76 4.15
C LYS A 104 -6.62 10.20 5.57
N LYS A 105 -7.16 11.35 5.99
CA LYS A 105 -6.93 11.88 7.34
C LYS A 105 -7.37 10.86 8.38
N ASN A 106 -8.54 10.27 8.19
CA ASN A 106 -9.05 9.19 9.05
C ASN A 106 -8.13 7.94 9.05
N THR A 107 -7.61 7.55 7.90
CA THR A 107 -6.74 6.36 7.81
C THR A 107 -5.39 6.60 8.50
N ILE A 108 -4.76 7.76 8.30
CA ILE A 108 -3.49 8.10 8.97
C ILE A 108 -3.68 8.20 10.49
N GLU A 109 -4.77 8.80 10.96
CA GLU A 109 -5.09 8.87 12.38
C GLU A 109 -5.28 7.47 13.00
N ARG A 110 -5.94 6.56 12.27
CA ARG A 110 -6.09 5.16 12.69
C ARG A 110 -4.75 4.46 12.79
N ILE A 111 -3.91 4.58 11.77
CA ILE A 111 -2.56 4.00 11.75
C ILE A 111 -1.72 4.56 12.90
N TYR A 112 -1.76 5.87 13.14
CA TYR A 112 -1.05 6.50 14.23
C TYR A 112 -1.47 5.96 15.61
N ARG A 113 -2.78 5.78 15.83
CA ARG A 113 -3.30 5.17 17.07
C ARG A 113 -2.78 3.74 17.24
N LEU A 114 -2.76 2.93 16.19
CA LEU A 114 -2.23 1.56 16.24
C LEU A 114 -0.73 1.55 16.50
N CYS A 115 0.04 2.43 15.85
CA CYS A 115 1.47 2.55 16.09
C CYS A 115 1.79 2.87 17.55
N ASN A 116 0.98 3.70 18.21
CA ASN A 116 1.16 4.03 19.63
C ASN A 116 0.90 2.85 20.58
N LYS A 117 0.22 1.79 20.14
CA LYS A 117 0.05 0.54 20.89
C LYS A 117 1.28 -0.36 20.84
N LEU A 118 2.20 -0.12 19.90
CA LEU A 118 3.43 -0.89 19.78
C LEU A 118 4.45 -0.49 20.85
N LYS A 119 5.23 -1.47 21.28
CA LYS A 119 6.41 -1.25 22.14
C LYS A 119 7.61 -0.81 21.31
N GLU A 120 8.57 -0.11 21.94
CA GLU A 120 9.85 0.17 21.31
C GLU A 120 10.64 -1.13 21.05
N PRO A 121 11.42 -1.21 19.98
CA PRO A 121 11.71 -0.15 18.97
C PRO A 121 10.71 -0.07 17.81
N TYR A 122 9.69 -0.90 17.81
CA TYR A 122 8.74 -1.03 16.69
C TYR A 122 7.87 0.23 16.51
N ARG A 123 7.47 0.87 17.61
CA ARG A 123 6.66 2.09 17.59
C ARG A 123 7.36 3.22 16.83
N THR A 124 8.60 3.52 17.18
CA THR A 124 9.37 4.61 16.54
C THR A 124 9.53 4.38 15.04
N VAL A 125 9.89 3.17 14.62
CA VAL A 125 10.06 2.83 13.20
C VAL A 125 8.73 2.90 12.45
N ALA A 126 7.64 2.39 13.04
CA ALA A 126 6.31 2.41 12.43
C ALA A 126 5.78 3.84 12.25
N ILE A 127 5.87 4.69 13.27
CA ILE A 127 5.42 6.08 13.18
C ILE A 127 6.25 6.85 12.14
N SER A 128 7.56 6.68 12.14
CA SER A 128 8.44 7.35 11.17
C SER A 128 8.11 6.96 9.73
N TYR A 129 7.89 5.69 9.48
CA TYR A 129 7.62 5.16 8.15
C TYR A 129 6.19 5.45 7.68
N PHE A 130 5.16 5.04 8.47
CA PHE A 130 3.76 5.11 8.02
C PHE A 130 3.10 6.47 8.22
N CYS A 131 3.50 7.23 9.24
CA CYS A 131 2.83 8.49 9.57
C CYS A 131 3.60 9.73 9.15
N LYS A 132 4.93 9.65 9.11
CA LYS A 132 5.82 10.78 8.79
C LYS A 132 6.50 10.66 7.42
N ASP A 133 6.30 9.56 6.71
CA ASP A 133 6.92 9.28 5.39
C ASP A 133 8.47 9.44 5.40
N VAL A 134 9.11 9.03 6.49
CA VAL A 134 10.56 9.10 6.64
C VAL A 134 11.20 7.86 6.02
N LYS A 135 12.15 8.06 5.10
CA LYS A 135 12.92 6.97 4.50
C LYS A 135 13.79 6.27 5.56
N LEU A 136 13.90 4.93 5.49
CA LEU A 136 14.75 4.16 6.43
C LEU A 136 16.20 4.59 6.42
N SER A 137 16.74 5.05 5.27
CA SER A 137 18.09 5.59 5.17
C SER A 137 18.29 6.86 6.00
N HIS A 138 17.25 7.72 6.10
CA HIS A 138 17.28 8.91 6.94
C HIS A 138 17.16 8.53 8.42
N LEU A 139 16.24 7.64 8.74
CA LEU A 139 16.06 7.13 10.11
C LEU A 139 17.32 6.40 10.62
N ALA A 140 18.07 5.71 9.74
CA ALA A 140 19.34 5.10 10.07
C ALA A 140 20.38 6.13 10.52
N LYS A 141 20.47 7.27 9.83
CA LYS A 141 21.37 8.37 10.20
C LYS A 141 20.99 9.00 11.53
N GLU A 142 19.68 9.21 11.77
CA GLU A 142 19.18 9.81 13.01
C GLU A 142 19.37 8.91 14.24
N THR A 143 19.14 7.60 14.07
CA THR A 143 19.15 6.63 15.19
C THR A 143 20.47 5.91 15.39
N GLY A 144 21.42 6.05 14.45
CA GLY A 144 22.69 5.30 14.46
C GLY A 144 22.53 3.79 14.20
N LYS A 145 21.35 3.32 13.84
CA LYS A 145 21.08 1.91 13.54
C LYS A 145 21.37 1.59 12.09
N SER A 146 21.73 0.33 11.81
CA SER A 146 21.90 -0.12 10.43
C SER A 146 20.53 -0.16 9.71
N ILE A 147 20.53 0.07 8.40
CA ILE A 147 19.32 -0.04 7.56
C ILE A 147 18.71 -1.42 7.70
N ARG A 148 19.52 -2.48 7.70
CA ARG A 148 19.07 -3.86 7.87
C ARG A 148 18.35 -4.09 9.21
N THR A 149 18.80 -3.46 10.28
CA THR A 149 18.11 -3.50 11.57
C THR A 149 16.75 -2.83 11.50
N LEU A 150 16.67 -1.67 10.85
CA LEU A 150 15.42 -0.92 10.67
C LEU A 150 14.42 -1.66 9.75
N GLU A 151 14.90 -2.29 8.68
CA GLU A 151 14.07 -3.15 7.80
C GLU A 151 13.45 -4.31 8.60
N THR A 152 14.25 -4.98 9.43
CA THR A 152 13.75 -6.06 10.30
C THR A 152 12.73 -5.55 11.31
N GLN A 153 12.98 -4.38 11.91
CA GLN A 153 12.05 -3.75 12.85
C GLN A 153 10.76 -3.31 12.15
N LEU A 154 10.86 -2.73 10.96
CA LEU A 154 9.69 -2.35 10.15
C LEU A 154 8.86 -3.58 9.76
N TYR A 155 9.49 -4.65 9.29
CA TYR A 155 8.80 -5.90 8.97
C TYR A 155 8.01 -6.46 10.15
N ARG A 156 8.62 -6.49 11.34
CA ARG A 156 7.96 -6.96 12.56
C ARG A 156 6.84 -6.02 13.01
N SER A 157 7.06 -4.70 12.96
CA SER A 157 6.02 -3.72 13.28
C SER A 157 4.83 -3.82 12.34
N LYS A 158 5.06 -4.03 11.03
CA LYS A 158 4.01 -4.22 10.04
C LYS A 158 3.15 -5.44 10.35
N LYS A 159 3.77 -6.56 10.73
CA LYS A 159 3.05 -7.76 11.15
C LYS A 159 2.15 -7.51 12.36
N LEU A 160 2.68 -6.87 13.40
CA LEU A 160 1.93 -6.52 14.60
C LEU A 160 0.78 -5.55 14.30
N LEU A 161 1.04 -4.52 13.49
CA LEU A 161 0.01 -3.55 13.09
C LEU A 161 -1.11 -4.20 12.27
N LYS A 162 -0.79 -5.16 11.40
CA LYS A 162 -1.77 -5.92 10.64
C LYS A 162 -2.73 -6.70 11.54
N ASP A 163 -2.21 -7.31 12.59
CA ASP A 163 -3.03 -8.04 13.55
C ASP A 163 -3.89 -7.07 14.38
N LEU A 164 -3.32 -5.98 14.90
CA LEU A 164 -4.06 -4.93 15.61
C LEU A 164 -5.14 -4.27 14.74
N TRP A 165 -4.88 -4.08 13.45
CA TRP A 165 -5.89 -3.55 12.53
C TRP A 165 -7.10 -4.47 12.42
N LYS A 166 -6.87 -5.78 12.31
CA LYS A 166 -7.95 -6.77 12.26
C LYS A 166 -8.79 -6.77 13.54
N GLU A 167 -8.15 -6.69 14.69
CA GLU A 167 -8.84 -6.67 15.99
C GLU A 167 -9.69 -5.42 16.18
N GLU A 168 -9.25 -4.27 15.67
CA GLU A 168 -9.92 -2.98 15.92
C GLU A 168 -10.95 -2.60 14.85
N PHE A 169 -10.75 -3.04 13.58
CA PHE A 169 -11.54 -2.54 12.43
C PHE A 169 -12.22 -3.63 11.60
N MET A 170 -12.05 -4.88 11.94
CA MET A 170 -12.71 -6.02 11.30
C MET A 170 -13.49 -6.85 12.30
#